data_1626378b8d76804dee37c9e0b9fd9481
#
_entry.id   1626378b8d76804dee37c9e0b9fd9481
#
_cell.length_a   1.000
_cell.length_b   1.000
_cell.length_c   1.000
_cell.angle_alpha   90.00
_cell.angle_beta   90.00
_cell.angle_gamma   90.00
#
_symmetry.space_group_name_H-M   'P 1'
#
loop_
_entity.id
_entity.type
_entity.pdbx_description
1 polymer ?
#
loop_
_entity_poly.entity_id
_entity_poly.type
_entity_poly.pdbx_seq_one_letter_code
_entity_poly.pdbx_strand_id
1 'polypeptide(L)'
;GDEVEIIIVDDGSQKDRTPEIADEYERRYPGICRAIHQENGGHGQAVNTGLKNATGVFFKVVDSDDWVNEEAYQKVLETLRKFVYGQETIDMLVTNFVYEKEGAKRKKVMNYHTAFPKDKVFTWKDVKFFMTGQYILMHSVIYRTELLRQCGLELPKHTFYVDNIFVYQPLPHVKNMYYLDVNFYRYFIGRSDQSVNEQVMIGRIDQQLRVTKLMLGYYDVTKIPNRKLKHYMTSYLEIMMTICSVLAIKSGTEENMEKKKELWESLKKQNLALWLRLRFGFLGQGCNLPGKGGRELLILGYKITQKFYGFN
;
A
#
# COMPACT_ATOMS: atom_id res chain seq x y z
N GLY A 1 -21.80 -2.76 -17.27
CA GLY A 1 -22.82 -1.73 -17.19
C GLY A 1 -22.20 -0.36 -17.07
N ASP A 2 -23.00 0.67 -17.16
CA ASP A 2 -22.53 2.07 -17.20
C ASP A 2 -21.86 2.56 -15.92
N GLU A 3 -21.88 1.76 -14.86
CA GLU A 3 -21.34 2.13 -13.55
C GLU A 3 -19.97 1.58 -13.23
N VAL A 4 -19.58 0.49 -13.87
CA VAL A 4 -18.31 -0.22 -13.55
C VAL A 4 -17.64 -0.65 -14.83
N GLU A 5 -16.34 -0.37 -14.93
CA GLU A 5 -15.45 -0.99 -15.90
C GLU A 5 -14.42 -1.84 -15.16
N ILE A 6 -14.02 -2.95 -15.75
CA ILE A 6 -12.98 -3.85 -15.27
C ILE A 6 -11.90 -3.91 -16.35
N ILE A 7 -10.73 -3.36 -16.02
CA ILE A 7 -9.57 -3.39 -16.89
C ILE A 7 -8.68 -4.55 -16.45
N ILE A 8 -8.63 -5.60 -17.22
CA ILE A 8 -7.78 -6.76 -16.99
C ILE A 8 -6.46 -6.50 -17.69
N VAL A 9 -5.42 -6.24 -16.93
CA VAL A 9 -4.07 -5.99 -17.48
C VAL A 9 -3.25 -7.26 -17.35
N ASP A 10 -3.01 -7.92 -18.48
CA ASP A 10 -2.09 -9.03 -18.57
C ASP A 10 -0.66 -8.51 -18.83
N ASP A 11 0.20 -8.70 -17.85
CA ASP A 11 1.57 -8.19 -17.84
C ASP A 11 2.56 -9.20 -18.48
N GLY A 12 2.20 -9.72 -19.65
CA GLY A 12 3.04 -10.58 -20.46
C GLY A 12 3.11 -12.01 -19.94
N SER A 13 1.98 -12.58 -19.56
CA SER A 13 1.88 -13.98 -19.13
C SER A 13 2.19 -14.95 -20.28
N GLN A 14 3.15 -15.86 -20.07
CA GLN A 14 3.60 -16.83 -21.08
C GLN A 14 3.51 -18.28 -20.59
N LYS A 15 3.18 -18.50 -19.33
CA LYS A 15 3.26 -19.82 -18.68
C LYS A 15 1.91 -20.50 -18.48
N ASP A 16 0.84 -19.76 -18.67
CA ASP A 16 -0.53 -20.20 -18.40
C ASP A 16 -1.53 -19.54 -19.38
N ARG A 17 -2.81 -19.79 -19.17
CA ARG A 17 -3.88 -19.30 -20.01
C ARG A 17 -4.43 -17.92 -19.59
N THR A 18 -3.64 -17.13 -18.87
CA THR A 18 -4.09 -15.78 -18.42
C THR A 18 -4.52 -14.90 -19.60
N PRO A 19 -3.77 -14.80 -20.72
CA PRO A 19 -4.17 -13.98 -21.86
C PRO A 19 -5.53 -14.40 -22.44
N GLU A 20 -5.71 -15.72 -22.69
CA GLU A 20 -6.95 -16.23 -23.27
C GLU A 20 -8.15 -16.04 -22.33
N ILE A 21 -7.93 -16.17 -21.02
CA ILE A 21 -8.97 -15.94 -20.02
C ILE A 21 -9.36 -14.46 -19.99
N ALA A 22 -8.39 -13.54 -20.07
CA ALA A 22 -8.67 -12.11 -20.15
C ALA A 22 -9.54 -11.76 -21.37
N ASP A 23 -9.17 -12.27 -22.55
CA ASP A 23 -9.95 -12.11 -23.78
C ASP A 23 -11.34 -12.75 -23.70
N GLU A 24 -11.47 -13.89 -23.01
CA GLU A 24 -12.76 -14.54 -22.79
C GLU A 24 -13.69 -13.65 -21.96
N TYR A 25 -13.18 -13.03 -20.89
CA TYR A 25 -13.97 -12.12 -20.06
C TYR A 25 -14.38 -10.86 -20.83
N GLU A 26 -13.50 -10.27 -21.63
CA GLU A 26 -13.86 -9.14 -22.50
C GLU A 26 -14.97 -9.49 -23.47
N ARG A 27 -14.90 -10.65 -24.15
CA ARG A 27 -15.95 -11.14 -25.07
C ARG A 27 -17.26 -11.43 -24.35
N ARG A 28 -17.19 -11.97 -23.12
CA ARG A 28 -18.37 -12.36 -22.33
C ARG A 28 -19.09 -11.15 -21.71
N TYR A 29 -18.35 -10.10 -21.40
CA TYR A 29 -18.87 -8.91 -20.73
C TYR A 29 -18.48 -7.63 -21.49
N PRO A 30 -18.95 -7.47 -22.74
CA PRO A 30 -18.61 -6.31 -23.56
C PRO A 30 -19.11 -5.02 -22.90
N GLY A 31 -18.29 -3.98 -22.93
CA GLY A 31 -18.57 -2.69 -22.28
C GLY A 31 -18.40 -2.68 -20.75
N ILE A 32 -18.08 -3.83 -20.14
CA ILE A 32 -17.74 -3.92 -18.70
C ILE A 32 -16.27 -4.32 -18.55
N CYS A 33 -15.87 -5.45 -19.18
CA CYS A 33 -14.51 -5.95 -19.12
C CYS A 33 -13.74 -5.53 -20.37
N ARG A 34 -12.48 -5.15 -20.19
CA ARG A 34 -11.53 -4.86 -21.25
C ARG A 34 -10.18 -5.48 -20.94
N ALA A 35 -9.65 -6.31 -21.83
CA ALA A 35 -8.34 -6.91 -21.73
C ALA A 35 -7.28 -5.99 -22.35
N ILE A 36 -6.13 -5.87 -21.69
CA ILE A 36 -4.97 -5.16 -22.19
C ILE A 36 -3.75 -6.05 -21.98
N HIS A 37 -3.11 -6.44 -23.08
CA HIS A 37 -1.86 -7.21 -23.04
C HIS A 37 -0.68 -6.28 -23.23
N GLN A 38 0.36 -6.47 -22.42
CA GLN A 38 1.59 -5.69 -22.49
C GLN A 38 2.82 -6.59 -22.29
N GLU A 39 3.98 -6.08 -22.67
CA GLU A 39 5.24 -6.67 -22.24
C GLU A 39 5.39 -6.59 -20.72
N ASN A 40 5.99 -7.62 -20.13
CA ASN A 40 6.17 -7.67 -18.69
C ASN A 40 6.91 -6.43 -18.18
N GLY A 41 6.26 -5.67 -17.36
CA GLY A 41 6.79 -4.48 -16.67
C GLY A 41 6.69 -4.59 -15.15
N GLY A 42 6.10 -5.69 -14.66
CA GLY A 42 5.81 -5.94 -13.25
C GLY A 42 4.53 -5.27 -12.77
N HIS A 43 4.11 -5.61 -11.56
CA HIS A 43 2.86 -5.16 -10.95
C HIS A 43 2.63 -3.63 -11.07
N GLY A 44 3.65 -2.81 -10.78
CA GLY A 44 3.53 -1.35 -10.89
C GLY A 44 3.17 -0.88 -12.30
N GLN A 45 3.76 -1.49 -13.33
CA GLN A 45 3.44 -1.15 -14.72
C GLN A 45 2.01 -1.58 -15.09
N ALA A 46 1.54 -2.72 -14.60
CA ALA A 46 0.16 -3.14 -14.82
C ALA A 46 -0.83 -2.14 -14.20
N VAL A 47 -0.56 -1.66 -12.98
CA VAL A 47 -1.36 -0.60 -12.34
C VAL A 47 -1.31 0.72 -13.13
N ASN A 48 -0.13 1.14 -13.60
CA ASN A 48 0.01 2.34 -14.45
C ASN A 48 -0.82 2.23 -15.73
N THR A 49 -0.78 1.07 -16.38
CA THR A 49 -1.57 0.80 -17.59
C THR A 49 -3.07 0.82 -17.29
N GLY A 50 -3.50 0.22 -16.18
CA GLY A 50 -4.88 0.30 -15.71
C GLY A 50 -5.31 1.75 -15.48
N LEU A 51 -4.52 2.55 -14.76
CA LEU A 51 -4.82 3.96 -14.49
C LEU A 51 -4.86 4.83 -15.76
N LYS A 52 -3.94 4.58 -16.70
CA LYS A 52 -3.90 5.29 -17.98
C LYS A 52 -5.18 5.06 -18.79
N ASN A 53 -5.71 3.85 -18.74
CA ASN A 53 -6.86 3.42 -19.53
C ASN A 53 -8.20 3.56 -18.78
N ALA A 54 -8.19 3.84 -17.49
CA ALA A 54 -9.41 4.00 -16.70
C ALA A 54 -10.23 5.21 -17.17
N THR A 55 -11.53 5.05 -17.31
CA THR A 55 -12.49 6.11 -17.65
C THR A 55 -13.40 6.46 -16.48
N GLY A 56 -13.49 5.60 -15.47
CA GLY A 56 -14.31 5.77 -14.30
C GLY A 56 -13.85 6.90 -13.38
N VAL A 57 -14.79 7.50 -12.66
CA VAL A 57 -14.52 8.58 -11.69
C VAL A 57 -13.64 8.12 -10.55
N PHE A 58 -13.77 6.86 -10.15
CA PHE A 58 -12.99 6.26 -9.07
C PHE A 58 -12.19 5.06 -9.57
N PHE A 59 -11.00 4.88 -9.02
CA PHE A 59 -10.06 3.84 -9.38
C PHE A 59 -9.74 2.92 -8.19
N LYS A 60 -9.86 1.62 -8.41
CA LYS A 60 -9.52 0.57 -7.44
C LYS A 60 -8.60 -0.47 -8.08
N VAL A 61 -7.51 -0.78 -7.42
CA VAL A 61 -6.66 -1.94 -7.78
C VAL A 61 -7.19 -3.18 -7.08
N VAL A 62 -7.32 -4.27 -7.83
CA VAL A 62 -7.58 -5.62 -7.29
C VAL A 62 -6.51 -6.54 -7.87
N ASP A 63 -5.74 -7.17 -6.99
CA ASP A 63 -4.70 -8.11 -7.37
C ASP A 63 -5.32 -9.43 -7.86
N SER A 64 -4.66 -10.13 -8.79
CA SER A 64 -5.22 -11.29 -9.49
C SER A 64 -5.49 -12.51 -8.59
N ASP A 65 -4.85 -12.58 -7.43
CA ASP A 65 -5.05 -13.63 -6.43
C ASP A 65 -6.01 -13.23 -5.30
N ASP A 66 -6.58 -12.03 -5.38
CA ASP A 66 -7.49 -11.46 -4.39
C ASP A 66 -8.92 -11.33 -4.95
N TRP A 67 -9.88 -10.98 -4.07
CA TRP A 67 -11.27 -10.73 -4.48
C TRP A 67 -11.96 -9.71 -3.58
N VAL A 68 -13.17 -9.34 -3.93
CA VAL A 68 -14.03 -8.47 -3.14
C VAL A 68 -15.25 -9.21 -2.60
N ASN A 69 -15.73 -8.79 -1.44
CA ASN A 69 -16.97 -9.34 -0.88
C ASN A 69 -18.18 -8.72 -1.58
N GLU A 70 -19.11 -9.54 -2.04
CA GLU A 70 -20.25 -9.12 -2.87
C GLU A 70 -21.19 -8.15 -2.15
N GLU A 71 -21.58 -8.44 -0.89
CA GLU A 71 -22.45 -7.54 -0.12
C GLU A 71 -21.78 -6.20 0.17
N ALA A 72 -20.48 -6.22 0.51
CA ALA A 72 -19.72 -5.01 0.72
C ALA A 72 -19.52 -4.23 -0.58
N TYR A 73 -19.40 -4.90 -1.73
CA TYR A 73 -19.32 -4.28 -3.04
C TYR A 73 -20.57 -3.46 -3.37
N GLN A 74 -21.77 -4.00 -3.11
CA GLN A 74 -23.00 -3.24 -3.29
C GLN A 74 -23.03 -1.95 -2.45
N LYS A 75 -22.61 -2.04 -1.17
CA LYS A 75 -22.53 -0.86 -0.29
C LYS A 75 -21.50 0.17 -0.77
N VAL A 76 -20.37 -0.30 -1.32
CA VAL A 76 -19.35 0.57 -1.94
C VAL A 76 -19.94 1.29 -3.14
N LEU A 77 -20.63 0.60 -4.05
CA LEU A 77 -21.28 1.22 -5.21
C LEU A 77 -22.34 2.25 -4.80
N GLU A 78 -23.21 1.91 -3.86
CA GLU A 78 -24.21 2.84 -3.32
C GLU A 78 -23.56 4.10 -2.73
N THR A 79 -22.45 3.93 -2.03
CA THR A 79 -21.70 5.04 -1.45
C THR A 79 -21.05 5.90 -2.54
N LEU A 80 -20.41 5.30 -3.53
CA LEU A 80 -19.78 6.03 -4.64
C LEU A 80 -20.80 6.77 -5.50
N ARG A 81 -21.99 6.20 -5.75
CA ARG A 81 -23.09 6.89 -6.45
C ARG A 81 -23.45 8.23 -5.78
N LYS A 82 -23.45 8.30 -4.44
CA LYS A 82 -23.73 9.55 -3.71
C LYS A 82 -22.72 10.64 -4.04
N PHE A 83 -21.46 10.27 -4.29
CA PHE A 83 -20.40 11.22 -4.61
C PHE A 83 -20.24 11.49 -6.12
N VAL A 84 -20.76 10.62 -6.98
CA VAL A 84 -20.78 10.84 -8.44
C VAL A 84 -21.94 11.75 -8.83
N TYR A 85 -23.13 11.51 -8.27
CA TYR A 85 -24.36 12.22 -8.65
C TYR A 85 -24.79 13.29 -7.64
N GLY A 86 -24.15 13.36 -6.46
CA GLY A 86 -24.45 14.32 -5.42
C GLY A 86 -23.67 15.62 -5.55
N GLN A 87 -23.86 16.51 -4.57
CA GLN A 87 -23.17 17.80 -4.51
C GLN A 87 -21.79 17.72 -3.83
N GLU A 88 -21.58 16.72 -2.98
CA GLU A 88 -20.30 16.48 -2.30
C GLU A 88 -19.38 15.60 -3.13
N THR A 89 -18.08 15.87 -3.08
CA THR A 89 -17.07 15.06 -3.73
C THR A 89 -16.06 14.55 -2.72
N ILE A 90 -15.52 13.36 -2.96
CA ILE A 90 -14.41 12.80 -2.20
C ILE A 90 -13.22 12.50 -3.11
N ASP A 91 -12.05 12.56 -2.53
CA ASP A 91 -10.79 12.20 -3.20
C ASP A 91 -10.40 10.74 -2.92
N MET A 92 -10.79 10.23 -1.75
CA MET A 92 -10.45 8.88 -1.29
C MET A 92 -11.58 8.27 -0.47
N LEU A 93 -12.06 7.11 -0.88
CA LEU A 93 -12.88 6.22 -0.07
C LEU A 93 -11.97 5.17 0.57
N VAL A 94 -12.12 4.97 1.86
CA VAL A 94 -11.41 3.92 2.61
C VAL A 94 -12.40 2.85 3.07
N THR A 95 -12.02 1.59 2.90
CA THR A 95 -12.78 0.41 3.37
C THR A 95 -11.87 -0.49 4.19
N ASN A 96 -12.43 -1.47 4.88
CA ASN A 96 -11.64 -2.52 5.51
C ASN A 96 -11.17 -3.56 4.50
N PHE A 97 -10.10 -4.27 4.86
CA PHE A 97 -9.73 -5.50 4.19
C PHE A 97 -9.57 -6.65 5.20
N VAL A 98 -9.66 -7.87 4.70
CA VAL A 98 -9.61 -9.08 5.51
C VAL A 98 -8.50 -9.98 4.98
N TYR A 99 -7.61 -10.41 5.86
CA TYR A 99 -6.66 -11.45 5.53
C TYR A 99 -7.36 -12.79 5.40
N GLU A 100 -7.28 -13.37 4.20
CA GLU A 100 -7.78 -14.70 3.87
C GLU A 100 -6.61 -15.67 3.87
N LYS A 101 -6.49 -16.47 4.91
CA LYS A 101 -5.43 -17.47 5.04
C LYS A 101 -6.05 -18.85 5.06
N GLU A 102 -5.59 -19.73 4.17
CA GLU A 102 -6.05 -21.10 4.09
C GLU A 102 -5.84 -21.81 5.45
N GLY A 103 -6.85 -22.54 5.93
CA GLY A 103 -6.83 -23.25 7.21
C GLY A 103 -6.93 -22.36 8.46
N ALA A 104 -6.99 -21.05 8.34
CA ALA A 104 -7.14 -20.18 9.51
C ALA A 104 -8.55 -20.25 10.11
N LYS A 105 -8.63 -20.60 11.40
CA LYS A 105 -9.92 -20.64 12.13
C LYS A 105 -10.55 -19.26 12.33
N ARG A 106 -9.76 -18.20 12.33
CA ARG A 106 -10.23 -16.81 12.49
C ARG A 106 -9.58 -15.92 11.44
N LYS A 107 -10.39 -15.13 10.74
CA LYS A 107 -9.94 -14.13 9.79
C LYS A 107 -9.58 -12.86 10.52
N LYS A 108 -8.48 -12.23 10.13
CA LYS A 108 -8.07 -10.94 10.69
C LYS A 108 -8.59 -9.81 9.82
N VAL A 109 -9.39 -8.94 10.42
CA VAL A 109 -9.90 -7.73 9.79
C VAL A 109 -8.99 -6.56 10.10
N MET A 110 -8.56 -5.85 9.05
CA MET A 110 -7.87 -4.57 9.16
C MET A 110 -8.87 -3.46 8.92
N ASN A 111 -9.21 -2.74 9.98
CA ASN A 111 -10.18 -1.64 9.96
C ASN A 111 -9.54 -0.35 10.46
N TYR A 112 -10.21 0.78 10.25
CA TYR A 112 -9.69 2.11 10.58
C TYR A 112 -10.61 2.91 11.51
N HIS A 113 -11.54 2.26 12.21
CA HIS A 113 -12.53 2.93 13.06
C HIS A 113 -11.91 3.74 14.22
N THR A 114 -10.69 3.44 14.64
CA THR A 114 -9.95 4.23 15.63
C THR A 114 -9.36 5.52 15.05
N ALA A 115 -9.07 5.52 13.75
CA ALA A 115 -8.42 6.62 13.05
C ALA A 115 -9.41 7.53 12.32
N PHE A 116 -10.43 6.94 11.70
CA PHE A 116 -11.35 7.64 10.81
C PHE A 116 -12.78 7.75 11.36
N PRO A 117 -13.44 8.90 11.19
CA PRO A 117 -14.88 9.00 11.38
C PRO A 117 -15.62 8.11 10.38
N LYS A 118 -16.66 7.41 10.84
CA LYS A 118 -17.47 6.52 9.99
C LYS A 118 -18.57 7.30 9.27
N ASP A 119 -18.90 6.86 8.07
CA ASP A 119 -20.12 7.21 7.32
C ASP A 119 -20.38 8.72 7.15
N LYS A 120 -19.30 9.49 7.05
CA LYS A 120 -19.34 10.93 6.75
C LYS A 120 -18.09 11.38 6.03
N VAL A 121 -18.21 12.47 5.29
CA VAL A 121 -17.07 13.16 4.70
C VAL A 121 -16.21 13.79 5.80
N PHE A 122 -14.92 13.63 5.70
CA PHE A 122 -13.95 14.17 6.64
C PHE A 122 -12.65 14.56 5.95
N THR A 123 -11.83 15.31 6.64
CA THR A 123 -10.52 15.79 6.18
C THR A 123 -9.41 15.26 7.10
N TRP A 124 -8.16 15.51 6.74
CA TRP A 124 -7.03 15.19 7.62
C TRP A 124 -7.12 15.84 9.02
N LYS A 125 -7.86 16.93 9.16
CA LYS A 125 -8.09 17.57 10.49
C LYS A 125 -8.95 16.71 11.42
N ASP A 126 -9.78 15.84 10.86
CA ASP A 126 -10.71 15.01 11.61
C ASP A 126 -10.11 13.64 11.96
N VAL A 127 -9.00 13.27 11.31
CA VAL A 127 -8.28 12.00 11.56
C VAL A 127 -7.85 11.96 13.03
N LYS A 128 -8.10 10.83 13.70
CA LYS A 128 -7.76 10.61 15.10
C LYS A 128 -6.38 9.94 15.21
N PHE A 129 -6.36 8.71 15.70
CA PHE A 129 -5.14 8.01 16.04
C PHE A 129 -5.04 6.70 15.24
N PHE A 130 -3.89 6.50 14.59
CA PHE A 130 -3.51 5.19 14.05
C PHE A 130 -2.76 4.41 15.13
N MET A 131 -3.11 3.16 15.32
CA MET A 131 -2.37 2.27 16.21
C MET A 131 -0.93 2.08 15.68
N THR A 132 0.00 1.82 16.58
CA THR A 132 1.40 1.55 16.18
C THR A 132 1.46 0.41 15.16
N GLY A 133 2.08 0.65 14.02
CA GLY A 133 2.16 -0.32 12.92
C GLY A 133 0.90 -0.41 12.04
N GLN A 134 -0.15 0.34 12.35
CA GLN A 134 -1.32 0.47 11.48
C GLN A 134 -1.08 1.56 10.44
N TYR A 135 -1.25 1.23 9.17
CA TYR A 135 -1.20 2.17 8.06
C TYR A 135 -2.17 1.75 6.96
N ILE A 136 -2.50 2.69 6.10
CA ILE A 136 -3.41 2.46 4.98
C ILE A 136 -2.69 1.65 3.93
N LEU A 137 -3.29 0.55 3.47
CA LEU A 137 -2.78 -0.27 2.38
C LEU A 137 -3.59 -0.03 1.09
N MET A 138 -3.02 -0.37 -0.06
CA MET A 138 -3.66 -0.30 -1.37
C MET A 138 -5.00 -1.07 -1.39
N HIS A 139 -5.08 -2.16 -0.65
CA HIS A 139 -6.28 -2.98 -0.50
C HIS A 139 -7.48 -2.20 0.07
N SER A 140 -7.21 -1.18 0.91
CA SER A 140 -8.25 -0.38 1.58
C SER A 140 -8.74 0.83 0.80
N VAL A 141 -8.01 1.30 -0.20
CA VAL A 141 -8.30 2.60 -0.83
C VAL A 141 -8.98 2.46 -2.18
N ILE A 142 -9.87 3.40 -2.44
CA ILE A 142 -10.45 3.71 -3.74
C ILE A 142 -10.23 5.21 -3.94
N TYR A 143 -9.44 5.58 -4.92
CA TYR A 143 -9.11 6.97 -5.19
C TYR A 143 -9.94 7.55 -6.32
N ARG A 144 -10.19 8.85 -6.30
CA ARG A 144 -10.65 9.56 -7.49
C ARG A 144 -9.57 9.48 -8.57
N THR A 145 -9.94 8.97 -9.74
CA THR A 145 -9.02 8.72 -10.87
C THR A 145 -8.22 9.95 -11.25
N GLU A 146 -8.91 11.08 -11.33
CA GLU A 146 -8.29 12.36 -11.70
C GLU A 146 -7.23 12.82 -10.67
N LEU A 147 -7.43 12.56 -9.38
CA LEU A 147 -6.44 12.87 -8.34
C LEU A 147 -5.14 12.09 -8.55
N LEU A 148 -5.23 10.80 -8.90
CA LEU A 148 -4.06 9.97 -9.17
C LEU A 148 -3.27 10.49 -10.39
N ARG A 149 -3.97 10.96 -11.42
CA ARG A 149 -3.34 11.58 -12.61
C ARG A 149 -2.70 12.93 -12.27
N GLN A 150 -3.42 13.78 -11.56
CA GLN A 150 -2.93 15.12 -11.17
C GLN A 150 -1.73 15.09 -10.24
N CYS A 151 -1.63 14.10 -9.35
CA CYS A 151 -0.45 13.94 -8.50
C CYS A 151 0.74 13.29 -9.23
N GLY A 152 0.58 12.95 -10.51
CA GLY A 152 1.63 12.34 -11.32
C GLY A 152 2.03 10.95 -10.82
N LEU A 153 1.03 10.16 -10.36
CA LEU A 153 1.32 8.80 -9.88
C LEU A 153 1.88 7.96 -11.02
N GLU A 154 3.11 7.51 -10.84
CA GLU A 154 3.78 6.57 -11.74
C GLU A 154 4.59 5.57 -10.91
N LEU A 155 4.19 4.31 -10.97
CA LEU A 155 4.83 3.24 -10.22
C LEU A 155 6.03 2.69 -11.01
N PRO A 156 7.18 2.45 -10.36
CA PRO A 156 8.37 1.94 -11.04
C PRO A 156 8.16 0.52 -11.58
N LYS A 157 8.68 0.30 -12.81
CA LYS A 157 8.67 -1.02 -13.45
C LYS A 157 9.55 -2.01 -12.69
N HIS A 158 9.22 -3.30 -12.82
CA HIS A 158 9.97 -4.43 -12.27
C HIS A 158 10.35 -4.24 -10.78
N THR A 159 9.43 -3.68 -10.01
CA THR A 159 9.64 -3.35 -8.60
C THR A 159 8.47 -3.87 -7.78
N PHE A 160 8.76 -4.66 -6.75
CA PHE A 160 7.79 -5.09 -5.74
C PHE A 160 7.57 -3.97 -4.70
N TYR A 161 6.54 -4.10 -3.87
CA TYR A 161 6.21 -3.17 -2.78
C TYR A 161 5.79 -1.76 -3.23
N VAL A 162 5.45 -1.60 -4.50
CA VAL A 162 4.99 -0.33 -5.10
C VAL A 162 3.59 0.09 -4.63
N ASP A 163 2.84 -0.84 -4.03
CA ASP A 163 1.60 -0.60 -3.29
C ASP A 163 1.76 0.50 -2.23
N ASN A 164 2.93 0.58 -1.60
CA ASN A 164 3.27 1.65 -0.65
C ASN A 164 3.36 3.02 -1.34
N ILE A 165 3.90 3.09 -2.56
CA ILE A 165 3.94 4.32 -3.36
C ILE A 165 2.53 4.71 -3.78
N PHE A 166 1.73 3.73 -4.25
CA PHE A 166 0.33 3.94 -4.66
C PHE A 166 -0.51 4.61 -3.58
N VAL A 167 -0.28 4.24 -2.32
CA VAL A 167 -0.97 4.87 -1.18
C VAL A 167 -0.33 6.20 -0.81
N TYR A 168 1.00 6.26 -0.67
CA TYR A 168 1.71 7.36 -0.06
C TYR A 168 1.75 8.63 -0.92
N GLN A 169 2.03 8.48 -2.22
CA GLN A 169 2.23 9.63 -3.11
C GLN A 169 0.98 10.51 -3.26
N PRO A 170 -0.25 9.98 -3.37
CA PRO A 170 -1.44 10.83 -3.49
C PRO A 170 -1.85 11.57 -2.21
N LEU A 171 -1.40 11.15 -1.01
CA LEU A 171 -1.92 11.65 0.26
C LEU A 171 -1.91 13.18 0.43
N PRO A 172 -0.87 13.94 0.01
CA PRO A 172 -0.89 15.41 0.13
C PRO A 172 -1.96 16.09 -0.73
N HIS A 173 -2.46 15.40 -1.75
CA HIS A 173 -3.49 15.89 -2.67
C HIS A 173 -4.91 15.54 -2.20
N VAL A 174 -5.05 14.58 -1.28
CA VAL A 174 -6.33 14.16 -0.71
C VAL A 174 -6.85 15.22 0.25
N LYS A 175 -7.97 15.85 -0.09
CA LYS A 175 -8.67 16.84 0.73
C LYS A 175 -9.83 16.21 1.49
N ASN A 176 -10.74 15.57 0.79
CA ASN A 176 -11.95 14.96 1.32
C ASN A 176 -11.89 13.45 1.27
N MET A 177 -12.18 12.82 2.38
CA MET A 177 -12.16 11.38 2.56
C MET A 177 -13.52 10.89 3.06
N TYR A 178 -13.80 9.63 2.81
CA TYR A 178 -14.93 8.93 3.40
C TYR A 178 -14.48 7.55 3.89
N TYR A 179 -14.88 7.14 5.08
CA TYR A 179 -14.61 5.81 5.60
C TYR A 179 -15.90 5.01 5.70
N LEU A 180 -16.02 3.99 4.87
CA LEU A 180 -17.09 3.01 4.90
C LEU A 180 -16.62 1.76 5.64
N ASP A 181 -17.16 1.53 6.84
CA ASP A 181 -16.74 0.42 7.71
C ASP A 181 -17.33 -0.91 7.24
N VAL A 182 -16.89 -1.38 6.08
CA VAL A 182 -17.27 -2.67 5.49
C VAL A 182 -16.04 -3.49 5.13
N ASN A 183 -16.14 -4.81 5.31
CA ASN A 183 -15.07 -5.77 5.01
C ASN A 183 -15.05 -6.08 3.50
N PHE A 184 -14.58 -5.12 2.71
CA PHE A 184 -14.71 -5.13 1.26
C PHE A 184 -13.68 -6.04 0.59
N TYR A 185 -12.39 -5.75 0.78
CA TYR A 185 -11.30 -6.44 0.09
C TYR A 185 -10.90 -7.72 0.83
N ARG A 186 -10.67 -8.81 0.08
CA ARG A 186 -10.24 -10.10 0.56
C ARG A 186 -8.83 -10.38 0.08
N TYR A 187 -7.87 -10.19 0.98
CA TYR A 187 -6.45 -10.33 0.70
C TYR A 187 -6.00 -11.75 1.01
N PHE A 188 -5.69 -12.52 -0.03
CA PHE A 188 -5.25 -13.90 0.10
C PHE A 188 -3.78 -13.97 0.51
N ILE A 189 -3.49 -14.64 1.63
CA ILE A 189 -2.14 -14.79 2.16
C ILE A 189 -1.84 -16.24 2.55
N GLY A 190 -0.55 -16.57 2.62
CA GLY A 190 -0.09 -17.84 3.18
C GLY A 190 0.61 -18.77 2.18
N ARG A 191 0.70 -18.39 0.90
CA ARG A 191 1.56 -19.12 -0.05
C ARG A 191 3.04 -18.76 0.20
N SER A 192 3.91 -19.74 0.02
CA SER A 192 5.36 -19.58 0.24
C SER A 192 6.05 -18.66 -0.78
N ASP A 193 5.45 -18.48 -1.95
CA ASP A 193 5.97 -17.68 -3.06
C ASP A 193 5.53 -16.21 -3.04
N GLN A 194 4.63 -15.83 -2.10
CA GLN A 194 4.11 -14.48 -2.01
C GLN A 194 5.20 -13.45 -1.67
N SER A 195 5.04 -12.25 -2.21
CA SER A 195 5.96 -11.13 -2.03
C SER A 195 6.15 -10.71 -0.56
N VAL A 196 5.15 -10.96 0.28
CA VAL A 196 5.18 -10.67 1.73
C VAL A 196 5.84 -11.77 2.56
N ASN A 197 6.22 -12.90 1.97
CA ASN A 197 6.99 -13.92 2.67
C ASN A 197 8.37 -13.36 3.06
N GLU A 198 8.79 -13.55 4.30
CA GLU A 198 10.01 -12.96 4.85
C GLU A 198 11.27 -13.33 4.09
N GLN A 199 11.42 -14.60 3.68
CA GLN A 199 12.59 -15.04 2.91
C GLN A 199 12.61 -14.41 1.51
N VAL A 200 11.43 -14.29 0.90
CA VAL A 200 11.26 -13.60 -0.38
C VAL A 200 11.61 -12.12 -0.23
N MET A 201 11.16 -11.46 0.86
CA MET A 201 11.46 -10.06 1.15
C MET A 201 12.96 -9.82 1.35
N ILE A 202 13.66 -10.71 2.06
CA ILE A 202 15.12 -10.64 2.24
C ILE A 202 15.82 -10.74 0.88
N GLY A 203 15.41 -11.68 0.04
CA GLY A 203 15.96 -11.83 -1.32
C GLY A 203 15.68 -10.65 -2.25
N ARG A 204 14.66 -9.84 -1.93
CA ARG A 204 14.25 -8.64 -2.70
C ARG A 204 14.51 -7.33 -1.96
N ILE A 205 15.44 -7.32 -1.01
CA ILE A 205 15.71 -6.15 -0.16
C ILE A 205 16.05 -4.89 -0.98
N ASP A 206 16.72 -5.03 -2.12
CA ASP A 206 17.07 -3.90 -3.00
C ASP A 206 15.82 -3.19 -3.55
N GLN A 207 14.76 -3.92 -3.79
CA GLN A 207 13.49 -3.35 -4.25
C GLN A 207 12.77 -2.61 -3.12
N GLN A 208 12.77 -3.18 -1.91
CA GLN A 208 12.23 -2.49 -0.73
C GLN A 208 13.01 -1.20 -0.44
N LEU A 209 14.34 -1.23 -0.54
CA LEU A 209 15.20 -0.05 -0.41
C LEU A 209 14.90 1.01 -1.49
N ARG A 210 14.72 0.55 -2.75
CA ARG A 210 14.36 1.44 -3.87
C ARG A 210 13.03 2.17 -3.60
N VAL A 211 11.99 1.42 -3.23
CA VAL A 211 10.67 2.00 -2.89
C VAL A 211 10.79 2.99 -1.74
N THR A 212 11.49 2.63 -0.67
CA THR A 212 11.68 3.50 0.50
C THR A 212 12.41 4.79 0.11
N LYS A 213 13.48 4.71 -0.69
CA LYS A 213 14.21 5.89 -1.19
C LYS A 213 13.32 6.80 -2.05
N LEU A 214 12.48 6.23 -2.92
CA LEU A 214 11.50 6.99 -3.70
C LEU A 214 10.51 7.72 -2.80
N MET A 215 9.92 7.02 -1.80
CA MET A 215 8.98 7.63 -0.86
C MET A 215 9.61 8.77 -0.05
N LEU A 216 10.88 8.63 0.37
CA LEU A 216 11.63 9.70 1.04
C LEU A 216 11.85 10.92 0.13
N GLY A 217 11.92 10.71 -1.19
CA GLY A 217 12.17 11.75 -2.18
C GLY A 217 10.94 12.52 -2.66
N TYR A 218 9.74 11.93 -2.58
CA TYR A 218 8.53 12.57 -3.12
C TYR A 218 8.17 13.89 -2.42
N TYR A 219 8.32 13.96 -1.10
CA TYR A 219 7.92 15.14 -0.33
C TYR A 219 8.87 15.42 0.84
N ASP A 220 9.15 16.68 1.08
CA ASP A 220 9.67 17.11 2.36
C ASP A 220 8.51 17.13 3.38
N VAL A 221 8.32 15.99 4.06
CA VAL A 221 7.23 15.84 5.02
C VAL A 221 7.30 16.82 6.18
N THR A 222 8.48 17.41 6.45
CA THR A 222 8.65 18.42 7.52
C THR A 222 7.95 19.73 7.16
N LYS A 223 7.68 19.98 5.90
CA LYS A 223 7.00 21.18 5.37
C LYS A 223 5.50 21.00 5.15
N ILE A 224 4.95 19.81 5.34
CA ILE A 224 3.50 19.57 5.19
C ILE A 224 2.73 20.39 6.22
N PRO A 225 1.79 21.29 5.79
CA PRO A 225 1.11 22.20 6.70
C PRO A 225 0.17 21.49 7.67
N ASN A 226 -0.57 20.49 7.21
CA ASN A 226 -1.50 19.74 8.05
C ASN A 226 -0.73 18.84 9.03
N ARG A 227 -0.82 19.13 10.33
CA ARG A 227 -0.06 18.41 11.37
C ARG A 227 -0.38 16.92 11.43
N LYS A 228 -1.64 16.51 11.19
CA LYS A 228 -2.05 15.11 11.27
C LYS A 228 -1.58 14.33 10.03
N LEU A 229 -1.68 14.91 8.84
CA LEU A 229 -1.11 14.35 7.63
C LEU A 229 0.42 14.23 7.75
N LYS A 230 1.10 15.31 8.20
CA LYS A 230 2.53 15.28 8.46
C LYS A 230 2.92 14.13 9.40
N HIS A 231 2.20 13.99 10.51
CA HIS A 231 2.44 12.92 11.47
C HIS A 231 2.26 11.54 10.83
N TYR A 232 1.13 11.33 10.12
CA TYR A 232 0.83 10.08 9.43
C TYR A 232 1.91 9.71 8.40
N MET A 233 2.26 10.63 7.51
CA MET A 233 3.27 10.39 6.48
C MET A 233 4.66 10.15 7.07
N THR A 234 5.01 10.85 8.17
CA THR A 234 6.27 10.61 8.89
C THR A 234 6.28 9.21 9.52
N SER A 235 5.19 8.79 10.14
CA SER A 235 5.07 7.44 10.72
C SER A 235 5.12 6.36 9.64
N TYR A 236 4.55 6.61 8.47
CA TYR A 236 4.65 5.69 7.34
C TYR A 236 6.12 5.51 6.90
N LEU A 237 6.86 6.62 6.73
CA LEU A 237 8.29 6.55 6.41
C LEU A 237 9.09 5.85 7.53
N GLU A 238 8.74 6.04 8.79
CA GLU A 238 9.36 5.33 9.91
C GLU A 238 9.17 3.82 9.80
N ILE A 239 7.97 3.37 9.42
CA ILE A 239 7.69 1.95 9.16
C ILE A 239 8.55 1.43 8.00
N MET A 240 8.62 2.14 6.88
CA MET A 240 9.41 1.74 5.71
C MET A 240 10.91 1.63 6.05
N MET A 241 11.47 2.61 6.75
CA MET A 241 12.86 2.59 7.23
C MET A 241 13.12 1.42 8.19
N THR A 242 12.12 1.10 9.03
CA THR A 242 12.18 -0.02 9.96
C THR A 242 12.17 -1.35 9.22
N ILE A 243 11.28 -1.55 8.25
CA ILE A 243 11.22 -2.76 7.43
C ILE A 243 12.58 -2.99 6.75
N CYS A 244 13.13 -1.97 6.06
CA CYS A 244 14.45 -2.07 5.44
C CYS A 244 15.54 -2.46 6.44
N SER A 245 15.53 -1.86 7.62
CA SER A 245 16.52 -2.11 8.68
C SER A 245 16.41 -3.53 9.24
N VAL A 246 15.19 -4.00 9.50
CA VAL A 246 14.94 -5.36 10.00
C VAL A 246 15.33 -6.41 8.98
N LEU A 247 14.95 -6.25 7.70
CA LEU A 247 15.32 -7.19 6.63
C LEU A 247 16.85 -7.27 6.47
N ALA A 248 17.55 -6.13 6.49
CA ALA A 248 19.00 -6.09 6.42
C ALA A 248 19.66 -6.83 7.59
N ILE A 249 19.18 -6.63 8.82
CA ILE A 249 19.71 -7.30 10.01
C ILE A 249 19.40 -8.80 9.97
N LYS A 250 18.20 -9.19 9.54
CA LYS A 250 17.80 -10.61 9.44
C LYS A 250 18.52 -11.37 8.34
N SER A 251 18.93 -10.69 7.27
CA SER A 251 19.74 -11.34 6.22
C SER A 251 21.07 -11.86 6.74
N GLY A 252 21.61 -11.24 7.79
CA GLY A 252 22.89 -11.61 8.40
C GLY A 252 24.13 -11.30 7.55
N THR A 253 23.97 -10.64 6.38
CA THR A 253 25.06 -10.34 5.46
C THR A 253 25.64 -8.94 5.70
N GLU A 254 26.96 -8.80 5.53
CA GLU A 254 27.62 -7.49 5.62
C GLU A 254 27.16 -6.55 4.52
N GLU A 255 26.92 -7.06 3.32
CA GLU A 255 26.40 -6.29 2.17
C GLU A 255 25.08 -5.59 2.53
N ASN A 256 24.10 -6.31 3.05
CA ASN A 256 22.81 -5.74 3.40
C ASN A 256 22.90 -4.81 4.61
N MET A 257 23.85 -5.03 5.52
CA MET A 257 24.13 -4.11 6.61
C MET A 257 24.71 -2.78 6.12
N GLU A 258 25.58 -2.81 5.10
CA GLU A 258 26.07 -1.57 4.48
C GLU A 258 24.96 -0.85 3.72
N LYS A 259 24.12 -1.57 2.96
CA LYS A 259 22.92 -0.97 2.32
C LYS A 259 22.00 -0.27 3.34
N LYS A 260 21.80 -0.86 4.52
CA LYS A 260 21.06 -0.22 5.62
C LYS A 260 21.73 1.07 6.04
N LYS A 261 23.04 1.07 6.26
CA LYS A 261 23.80 2.25 6.66
C LYS A 261 23.70 3.36 5.60
N GLU A 262 23.89 3.01 4.34
CA GLU A 262 23.73 3.93 3.21
C GLU A 262 22.36 4.58 3.17
N LEU A 263 21.28 3.81 3.40
CA LEU A 263 19.92 4.34 3.45
C LEU A 263 19.78 5.42 4.53
N TRP A 264 20.26 5.15 5.75
CA TRP A 264 20.21 6.12 6.86
C TRP A 264 21.11 7.35 6.62
N GLU A 265 22.27 7.19 6.02
CA GLU A 265 23.16 8.29 5.65
C GLU A 265 22.59 9.14 4.51
N SER A 266 21.97 8.51 3.53
CA SER A 266 21.27 9.19 2.44
C SER A 266 20.15 10.09 2.99
N LEU A 267 19.33 9.56 3.89
CA LEU A 267 18.29 10.35 4.56
C LEU A 267 18.88 11.52 5.33
N LYS A 268 19.99 11.31 6.07
CA LYS A 268 20.68 12.35 6.82
C LYS A 268 21.15 13.49 5.92
N LYS A 269 21.71 13.15 4.76
CA LYS A 269 22.18 14.14 3.76
C LYS A 269 21.01 14.88 3.12
N GLN A 270 19.92 14.19 2.83
CA GLN A 270 18.77 14.74 2.14
C GLN A 270 17.90 15.63 3.05
N ASN A 271 17.62 15.17 4.30
CA ASN A 271 16.75 15.86 5.24
C ASN A 271 17.17 15.55 6.69
N LEU A 272 18.03 16.40 7.24
CA LEU A 272 18.54 16.23 8.60
C LEU A 272 17.43 16.26 9.65
N ALA A 273 16.43 17.12 9.49
CA ALA A 273 15.32 17.23 10.45
C ALA A 273 14.48 15.95 10.49
N LEU A 274 14.15 15.38 9.33
CA LEU A 274 13.46 14.11 9.23
C LEU A 274 14.33 12.98 9.78
N TRP A 275 15.63 12.97 9.44
CA TRP A 275 16.57 11.98 9.95
C TRP A 275 16.65 11.99 11.47
N LEU A 276 16.78 13.17 12.11
CA LEU A 276 16.78 13.30 13.57
C LEU A 276 15.52 12.70 14.18
N ARG A 277 14.35 13.05 13.61
CA ARG A 277 13.07 12.53 14.09
C ARG A 277 12.97 11.01 13.99
N LEU A 278 13.32 10.43 12.82
CA LEU A 278 13.22 8.99 12.61
C LEU A 278 14.32 8.24 13.38
N ARG A 279 15.55 8.75 13.40
CA ARG A 279 16.70 8.09 14.04
C ARG A 279 16.55 7.98 15.55
N PHE A 280 16.00 9.02 16.18
CA PHE A 280 15.79 9.10 17.64
C PHE A 280 14.34 8.77 18.05
N GLY A 281 13.47 8.47 17.13
CA GLY A 281 12.16 7.84 17.39
C GLY A 281 12.30 6.42 17.94
N PHE A 282 11.23 5.89 18.52
CA PHE A 282 11.24 4.58 19.17
C PHE A 282 11.73 3.45 18.24
N LEU A 283 11.18 3.35 17.04
CA LEU A 283 11.58 2.33 16.06
C LEU A 283 13.00 2.56 15.54
N GLY A 284 13.35 3.83 15.27
CA GLY A 284 14.67 4.18 14.78
C GLY A 284 15.79 3.89 15.80
N GLN A 285 15.56 4.12 17.09
CA GLN A 285 16.50 3.71 18.13
C GLN A 285 16.69 2.20 18.11
N GLY A 286 15.61 1.41 18.10
CA GLY A 286 15.66 -0.04 18.01
C GLY A 286 16.44 -0.54 16.79
N CYS A 287 16.17 0.02 15.62
CA CYS A 287 16.85 -0.34 14.35
C CYS A 287 18.36 -0.05 14.35
N ASN A 288 18.83 0.83 15.22
CA ASN A 288 20.22 1.30 15.25
C ASN A 288 20.93 1.03 16.58
N LEU A 289 20.46 0.07 17.36
CA LEU A 289 21.15 -0.42 18.53
C LEU A 289 22.52 -1.00 18.14
N PRO A 290 23.60 -0.70 18.89
CA PRO A 290 24.94 -1.17 18.58
C PRO A 290 25.14 -2.64 18.91
N GLY A 291 26.08 -3.27 18.18
CA GLY A 291 26.57 -4.61 18.48
C GLY A 291 25.59 -5.75 18.15
N LYS A 292 26.00 -6.98 18.44
CA LYS A 292 25.18 -8.19 18.20
C LYS A 292 23.95 -8.22 19.10
N GLY A 293 24.08 -7.90 20.37
CA GLY A 293 22.96 -7.92 21.31
C GLY A 293 21.83 -6.93 20.95
N GLY A 294 22.19 -5.75 20.42
CA GLY A 294 21.19 -4.79 19.91
C GLY A 294 20.40 -5.33 18.73
N ARG A 295 21.06 -6.05 17.83
CA ARG A 295 20.39 -6.69 16.67
C ARG A 295 19.46 -7.83 17.11
N GLU A 296 19.89 -8.64 18.07
CA GLU A 296 19.07 -9.73 18.63
C GLU A 296 17.81 -9.17 19.31
N LEU A 297 17.96 -8.08 20.07
CA LEU A 297 16.83 -7.41 20.71
C LEU A 297 15.82 -6.87 19.70
N LEU A 298 16.27 -6.25 18.60
CA LEU A 298 15.41 -5.81 17.52
C LEU A 298 14.67 -7.00 16.88
N ILE A 299 15.38 -8.10 16.57
CA ILE A 299 14.79 -9.30 15.98
C ILE A 299 13.74 -9.90 16.92
N LEU A 300 14.00 -9.93 18.22
CA LEU A 300 13.03 -10.39 19.22
C LEU A 300 11.77 -9.51 19.23
N GLY A 301 11.95 -8.20 19.27
CA GLY A 301 10.82 -7.24 19.18
C GLY A 301 10.01 -7.41 17.90
N TYR A 302 10.68 -7.59 16.77
CA TYR A 302 10.03 -7.86 15.49
C TYR A 302 9.21 -9.17 15.51
N LYS A 303 9.76 -10.28 16.02
CA LYS A 303 9.04 -11.55 16.16
C LYS A 303 7.80 -11.43 17.05
N ILE A 304 7.89 -10.67 18.12
CA ILE A 304 6.75 -10.38 18.99
C ILE A 304 5.69 -9.62 18.20
N THR A 305 6.08 -8.57 17.48
CA THR A 305 5.17 -7.77 16.64
C THR A 305 4.50 -8.63 15.56
N GLN A 306 5.25 -9.50 14.87
CA GLN A 306 4.71 -10.46 13.89
C GLN A 306 3.61 -11.35 14.51
N LYS A 307 3.83 -11.86 15.70
CA LYS A 307 2.84 -12.72 16.39
C LYS A 307 1.56 -11.98 16.74
N PHE A 308 1.64 -10.69 17.09
CA PHE A 308 0.47 -9.87 17.41
C PHE A 308 -0.23 -9.31 16.17
N TYR A 309 0.52 -8.91 15.15
CA TYR A 309 -0.04 -8.29 13.93
C TYR A 309 -0.25 -9.28 12.79
N GLY A 310 0.23 -10.53 12.92
CA GLY A 310 -0.11 -11.64 12.02
C GLY A 310 0.39 -11.46 10.59
N PHE A 311 1.55 -10.86 10.40
CA PHE A 311 2.27 -10.93 9.14
C PHE A 311 2.96 -12.31 9.06
N ASN A 312 2.35 -13.25 8.39
CA ASN A 312 2.69 -14.61 7.97
C ASN A 312 1.79 -15.69 8.56
#